data_fbacf2d63208c1e14fb38ecd4e40067e
#
_entry.id   fbacf2d63208c1e14fb38ecd4e40067e
#
_cell.length_a   1.000
_cell.length_b   1.000
_cell.length_c   1.000
_cell.angle_alpha   90.00
_cell.angle_beta   90.00
_cell.angle_gamma   90.00
#
_symmetry.space_group_name_H-M   'P 1'
#
loop_
_entity.id
_entity.type
_entity.pdbx_description
1 polymer ?
#
loop_
_entity_poly.entity_id
_entity_poly.type
_entity_poly.pdbx_seq_one_letter_code
_entity_poly.pdbx_strand_id
1 'polypeptide(L)'
;MGSLDDDLLRVAALQRVNELRDLWGDSIPETELAKGFRYDNDVVLLKGPQGIFKPRQLSDGPLTIMSTLGSRYEDELVEDDNVLRYDYAPRTREHENVGLKKLMSDGKPVILLKQVKPKPRPEYMVVAPLYVEGFDDQRRQFTLSTRVDLTPRTDTQAAVVLREIQKAYGETTVQTRLHQAYFRRDVLA
;
A
#
# COMPACT_ATOMS: atom_id res chain seq x y z
N MET A 1 7.23 22.99 3.22
CA MET A 1 6.47 22.47 4.37
C MET A 1 5.73 21.17 4.09
N GLY A 2 5.40 20.80 2.86
CA GLY A 2 4.63 19.58 2.57
C GLY A 2 5.34 18.23 2.76
N SER A 3 6.64 18.12 2.61
CA SER A 3 7.34 16.83 2.53
C SER A 3 7.44 16.11 3.88
N LEU A 4 7.77 16.77 4.96
CA LEU A 4 7.97 16.14 6.27
C LEU A 4 6.64 15.71 6.90
N ASP A 5 5.60 16.52 6.79
CA ASP A 5 4.26 16.21 7.30
C ASP A 5 3.66 15.00 6.54
N ASP A 6 3.87 14.90 5.23
CA ASP A 6 3.44 13.76 4.42
C ASP A 6 4.13 12.47 4.85
N ASP A 7 5.41 12.53 5.17
CA ASP A 7 6.19 11.36 5.60
C ASP A 7 5.75 10.89 6.99
N LEU A 8 5.55 11.81 7.92
CA LEU A 8 5.02 11.49 9.26
C LEU A 8 3.60 10.93 9.19
N LEU A 9 2.74 11.46 8.31
CA LEU A 9 1.41 10.93 8.09
C LEU A 9 1.45 9.51 7.53
N ARG A 10 2.36 9.21 6.60
CA ARG A 10 2.57 7.85 6.08
C ARG A 10 3.02 6.89 7.18
N VAL A 11 3.94 7.30 8.05
CA VAL A 11 4.36 6.50 9.22
C VAL A 11 3.17 6.23 10.13
N ALA A 12 2.36 7.23 10.45
CA ALA A 12 1.16 7.05 11.28
C ALA A 12 0.14 6.10 10.61
N ALA A 13 -0.04 6.18 9.30
CA ALA A 13 -0.89 5.25 8.55
C ALA A 13 -0.38 3.79 8.64
N LEU A 14 0.92 3.60 8.53
CA LEU A 14 1.56 2.28 8.65
C LEU A 14 1.42 1.73 10.07
N GLN A 15 1.58 2.56 11.10
CA GLN A 15 1.33 2.16 12.50
C GLN A 15 -0.13 1.73 12.69
N ARG A 16 -1.08 2.51 12.16
CA ARG A 16 -2.51 2.18 12.25
C ARG A 16 -2.83 0.85 11.56
N VAL A 17 -2.25 0.59 10.42
CA VAL A 17 -2.41 -0.69 9.72
C VAL A 17 -1.86 -1.86 10.55
N ASN A 18 -0.74 -1.69 11.25
CA ASN A 18 -0.21 -2.70 12.16
C ASN A 18 -1.17 -2.98 13.33
N GLU A 19 -1.70 -1.93 13.97
CA GLU A 19 -2.69 -2.09 15.02
C GLU A 19 -3.91 -2.90 14.55
N LEU A 20 -4.41 -2.58 13.34
CA LEU A 20 -5.54 -3.32 12.76
C LEU A 20 -5.20 -4.79 12.51
N ARG A 21 -3.97 -5.06 12.09
CA ARG A 21 -3.49 -6.43 11.86
C ARG A 21 -3.33 -7.20 13.17
N ASP A 22 -2.87 -6.55 14.22
CA ASP A 22 -2.75 -7.17 15.55
C ASP A 22 -4.12 -7.52 16.13
N LEU A 23 -5.14 -6.72 15.85
CA LEU A 23 -6.52 -6.94 16.31
C LEU A 23 -7.30 -7.95 15.47
N TRP A 24 -7.13 -7.93 14.14
CA TRP A 24 -7.98 -8.64 13.19
C TRP A 24 -7.24 -9.74 12.40
N GLY A 25 -5.91 -9.82 12.51
CA GLY A 25 -5.10 -10.72 11.70
C GLY A 25 -5.07 -10.30 10.22
N ASP A 26 -5.10 -11.31 9.34
CA ASP A 26 -4.96 -11.09 7.89
C ASP A 26 -6.27 -10.73 7.18
N SER A 27 -7.39 -10.64 7.89
CA SER A 27 -8.70 -10.37 7.29
C SER A 27 -9.39 -9.26 8.08
N ILE A 28 -9.13 -8.02 7.66
CA ILE A 28 -9.61 -6.81 8.33
C ILE A 28 -10.95 -6.41 7.71
N PRO A 29 -12.03 -6.26 8.52
CA PRO A 29 -13.31 -5.80 8.02
C PRO A 29 -13.22 -4.40 7.39
N GLU A 30 -13.95 -4.17 6.28
CA GLU A 30 -14.02 -2.86 5.63
C GLU A 30 -14.44 -1.76 6.60
N THR A 31 -15.35 -2.06 7.51
CA THR A 31 -15.84 -1.12 8.51
C THR A 31 -14.73 -0.59 9.43
N GLU A 32 -13.71 -1.40 9.71
CA GLU A 32 -12.55 -0.98 10.50
C GLU A 32 -11.58 -0.11 9.70
N LEU A 33 -11.34 -0.48 8.44
CA LEU A 33 -10.53 0.33 7.52
C LEU A 33 -11.18 1.70 7.23
N ALA A 34 -12.51 1.73 7.12
CA ALA A 34 -13.27 2.94 6.86
C ALA A 34 -13.23 3.96 8.01
N LYS A 35 -12.94 3.53 9.24
CA LYS A 35 -12.76 4.45 10.38
C LYS A 35 -11.51 5.32 10.22
N GLY A 36 -10.53 4.88 9.44
CA GLY A 36 -9.26 5.59 9.30
C GLY A 36 -8.48 5.67 10.63
N PHE A 37 -7.78 6.77 10.82
CA PHE A 37 -7.03 7.08 12.04
C PHE A 37 -6.98 8.59 12.30
N ARG A 38 -6.73 8.96 13.54
CA ARG A 38 -6.52 10.38 13.91
C ARG A 38 -5.07 10.76 13.67
N TYR A 39 -4.89 11.87 12.96
CA TYR A 39 -3.61 12.52 12.77
C TYR A 39 -3.79 14.01 13.02
N ASP A 40 -3.07 14.55 13.97
CA ASP A 40 -3.30 15.87 14.53
C ASP A 40 -4.77 16.02 14.97
N ASN A 41 -5.49 17.01 14.46
CA ASN A 41 -6.88 17.28 14.77
C ASN A 41 -7.87 16.73 13.73
N ASP A 42 -7.40 15.92 12.77
CA ASP A 42 -8.21 15.44 11.65
C ASP A 42 -8.29 13.90 11.61
N VAL A 43 -9.25 13.40 10.86
CA VAL A 43 -9.38 11.97 10.54
C VAL A 43 -8.84 11.73 9.14
N VAL A 44 -7.83 10.88 9.04
CA VAL A 44 -7.25 10.44 7.77
C VAL A 44 -7.86 9.08 7.39
N LEU A 45 -8.44 9.01 6.21
CA LEU A 45 -9.01 7.77 5.70
C LEU A 45 -7.93 6.88 5.11
N LEU A 46 -8.03 5.57 5.36
CA LEU A 46 -7.17 4.55 4.71
C LEU A 46 -7.75 4.05 3.40
N LYS A 47 -9.05 4.27 3.16
CA LYS A 47 -9.75 3.75 1.99
C LYS A 47 -10.66 4.83 1.42
N GLY A 48 -10.63 4.97 0.11
CA GLY A 48 -11.53 5.80 -0.68
C GLY A 48 -12.37 4.95 -1.65
N PRO A 49 -13.20 5.59 -2.45
CA PRO A 49 -14.02 4.90 -3.48
C PRO A 49 -13.19 4.43 -4.70
N GLN A 50 -11.97 4.95 -4.85
CA GLN A 50 -11.09 4.66 -5.98
C GLN A 50 -10.07 3.57 -5.64
N GLY A 51 -9.57 2.86 -6.67
CA GLY A 51 -8.53 1.85 -6.51
C GLY A 51 -7.19 2.43 -6.06
N ILE A 52 -6.84 3.64 -6.50
CA ILE A 52 -5.67 4.40 -6.05
C ILE A 52 -6.19 5.59 -5.27
N PHE A 53 -5.87 5.68 -3.99
CA PHE A 53 -6.47 6.65 -3.09
C PHE A 53 -5.44 7.55 -2.41
N LYS A 54 -5.65 8.86 -2.53
CA LYS A 54 -4.92 9.91 -1.83
C LYS A 54 -5.85 10.64 -0.88
N PRO A 55 -5.66 10.55 0.45
CA PRO A 55 -6.41 11.37 1.39
C PRO A 55 -6.06 12.85 1.21
N ARG A 56 -6.99 13.74 1.57
CA ARG A 56 -6.85 15.19 1.38
C ARG A 56 -5.67 15.79 2.14
N GLN A 57 -5.24 15.12 3.21
CA GLN A 57 -4.16 15.58 4.07
C GLN A 57 -2.77 15.36 3.46
N LEU A 58 -2.64 14.47 2.47
CA LEU A 58 -1.40 14.29 1.73
C LEU A 58 -1.30 15.32 0.59
N SER A 59 -0.17 15.98 0.50
CA SER A 59 0.14 16.86 -0.62
C SER A 59 0.47 16.06 -1.88
N ASP A 60 1.27 15.00 -1.73
CA ASP A 60 1.83 14.24 -2.83
C ASP A 60 1.57 12.73 -2.75
N GLY A 61 1.22 12.16 -3.91
CA GLY A 61 1.08 10.72 -4.14
C GLY A 61 -0.03 10.04 -3.32
N PRO A 62 -0.46 8.85 -3.72
CA PRO A 62 -1.47 8.09 -3.00
C PRO A 62 -0.94 7.52 -1.68
N LEU A 63 -1.84 7.24 -0.75
CA LEU A 63 -1.57 6.53 0.50
C LEU A 63 -1.79 5.04 0.33
N THR A 64 -2.88 4.69 -0.34
CA THR A 64 -3.29 3.29 -0.51
C THR A 64 -3.63 2.98 -1.95
N ILE A 65 -3.45 1.72 -2.31
CA ILE A 65 -3.97 1.11 -3.53
C ILE A 65 -4.86 -0.07 -3.15
N MET A 66 -5.85 -0.38 -3.98
CA MET A 66 -6.83 -1.41 -3.67
C MET A 66 -6.99 -2.39 -4.83
N SER A 67 -6.95 -3.68 -4.50
CA SER A 67 -7.30 -4.77 -5.39
C SER A 67 -8.60 -5.42 -4.94
N THR A 68 -9.55 -5.59 -5.86
CA THR A 68 -10.88 -6.17 -5.57
C THR A 68 -11.04 -7.52 -6.25
N LEU A 69 -11.72 -8.45 -5.59
CA LEU A 69 -12.04 -9.76 -6.15
C LEU A 69 -12.90 -9.63 -7.40
N GLY A 70 -12.52 -10.37 -8.47
CA GLY A 70 -13.26 -10.36 -9.74
C GLY A 70 -13.11 -9.09 -10.55
N SER A 71 -12.19 -8.19 -10.21
CA SER A 71 -11.80 -7.11 -11.10
C SER A 71 -11.09 -7.69 -12.33
N ARG A 72 -11.22 -7.04 -13.50
CA ARG A 72 -10.46 -7.39 -14.71
C ARG A 72 -8.94 -7.26 -14.52
N TYR A 73 -8.54 -6.69 -13.43
CA TYR A 73 -7.20 -6.42 -12.99
C TYR A 73 -6.89 -7.44 -11.90
N GLU A 74 -6.56 -8.68 -12.32
CA GLU A 74 -5.95 -9.65 -11.40
C GLU A 74 -4.53 -9.17 -11.17
N ASP A 75 -4.32 -8.55 -10.00
CA ASP A 75 -2.98 -8.21 -9.54
C ASP A 75 -2.21 -9.52 -9.39
N GLU A 76 -1.35 -9.80 -10.34
CA GLU A 76 -0.52 -11.00 -10.34
C GLU A 76 0.60 -10.83 -9.32
N LEU A 77 0.54 -11.63 -8.26
CA LEU A 77 1.73 -11.93 -7.48
C LEU A 77 2.62 -12.83 -8.35
N VAL A 78 3.76 -12.30 -8.79
CA VAL A 78 4.72 -13.10 -9.55
C VAL A 78 5.48 -14.03 -8.60
N GLU A 79 5.81 -15.23 -9.06
CA GLU A 79 6.45 -16.34 -8.31
C GLU A 79 7.80 -15.99 -7.63
N ASP A 80 8.37 -14.84 -7.88
CA ASP A 80 9.57 -14.35 -7.20
C ASP A 80 9.14 -13.53 -5.97
N ASP A 81 8.67 -14.21 -5.01
CA ASP A 81 8.28 -14.00 -3.59
C ASP A 81 8.05 -12.58 -3.03
N ASN A 82 8.35 -11.50 -3.73
CA ASN A 82 8.25 -10.13 -3.20
C ASN A 82 7.78 -9.09 -4.21
N VAL A 83 7.41 -9.48 -5.42
CA VAL A 83 7.03 -8.58 -6.49
C VAL A 83 5.55 -8.71 -6.81
N LEU A 84 4.84 -7.59 -6.78
CA LEU A 84 3.44 -7.46 -7.14
C LEU A 84 3.32 -6.63 -8.42
N ARG A 85 2.53 -7.11 -9.39
CA ARG A 85 2.10 -6.31 -10.53
C ARG A 85 0.75 -5.69 -10.23
N TYR A 86 0.63 -4.40 -10.48
CA TYR A 86 -0.56 -3.62 -10.25
C TYR A 86 -0.92 -2.80 -11.48
N ASP A 87 -2.13 -2.97 -11.98
CA ASP A 87 -2.57 -2.30 -13.19
C ASP A 87 -2.79 -0.79 -12.99
N TYR A 88 -2.56 -0.03 -14.06
CA TYR A 88 -2.85 1.41 -14.05
C TYR A 88 -4.33 1.68 -13.82
N ALA A 89 -4.63 2.78 -13.17
CA ALA A 89 -5.96 3.36 -13.20
C ALA A 89 -6.39 3.64 -14.65
N PRO A 90 -7.71 3.64 -14.94
CA PRO A 90 -8.22 4.01 -16.24
C PRO A 90 -7.71 5.36 -16.74
N ARG A 91 -7.62 5.56 -18.05
CA ARG A 91 -7.12 6.81 -18.65
C ARG A 91 -7.86 8.05 -18.18
N THR A 92 -9.12 7.92 -17.78
CA THR A 92 -9.93 8.99 -17.19
C THR A 92 -9.43 9.46 -15.83
N ARG A 93 -8.56 8.65 -15.18
CA ARG A 93 -7.95 8.92 -13.88
C ARG A 93 -6.41 8.85 -13.94
N GLU A 94 -5.82 9.31 -15.03
CA GLU A 94 -4.36 9.24 -15.25
C GLU A 94 -3.55 9.96 -14.16
N HIS A 95 -4.13 10.97 -13.50
CA HIS A 95 -3.51 11.65 -12.37
C HIS A 95 -3.17 10.73 -11.19
N GLU A 96 -3.92 9.62 -11.02
CA GLU A 96 -3.64 8.60 -10.02
C GLU A 96 -2.36 7.82 -10.35
N ASN A 97 -2.16 7.48 -11.63
CA ASN A 97 -0.95 6.83 -12.12
C ASN A 97 0.27 7.74 -11.97
N VAL A 98 0.13 9.02 -12.26
CA VAL A 98 1.18 10.03 -12.05
C VAL A 98 1.58 10.08 -10.58
N GLY A 99 0.60 10.00 -9.67
CA GLY A 99 0.86 9.94 -8.23
C GLY A 99 1.72 8.74 -7.81
N LEU A 100 1.47 7.54 -8.37
CA LEU A 100 2.30 6.36 -8.11
C LEU A 100 3.71 6.48 -8.71
N LYS A 101 3.84 7.02 -9.93
CA LYS A 101 5.16 7.31 -10.53
C LYS A 101 5.96 8.30 -9.67
N LYS A 102 5.29 9.27 -9.04
CA LYS A 102 5.94 10.21 -8.11
C LYS A 102 6.43 9.49 -6.85
N LEU A 103 5.65 8.57 -6.27
CA LEU A 103 6.11 7.79 -5.12
C LEU A 103 7.37 6.99 -5.44
N MET A 104 7.48 6.45 -6.67
CA MET A 104 8.70 5.76 -7.12
C MET A 104 9.91 6.70 -7.10
N SER A 105 9.79 7.90 -7.67
CA SER A 105 10.89 8.86 -7.69
C SER A 105 11.27 9.37 -6.30
N ASP A 106 10.30 9.48 -5.40
CA ASP A 106 10.50 9.98 -4.04
C ASP A 106 10.91 8.86 -3.06
N GLY A 107 10.85 7.59 -3.49
CA GLY A 107 11.15 6.43 -2.63
C GLY A 107 10.15 6.26 -1.48
N LYS A 108 8.91 6.70 -1.66
CA LYS A 108 7.87 6.66 -0.61
C LYS A 108 6.99 5.42 -0.73
N PRO A 109 6.60 4.81 0.40
CA PRO A 109 5.77 3.60 0.39
C PRO A 109 4.30 3.89 0.12
N VAL A 110 3.61 2.86 -0.36
CA VAL A 110 2.16 2.77 -0.49
C VAL A 110 1.64 1.54 0.27
N ILE A 111 0.38 1.54 0.65
CA ILE A 111 -0.31 0.44 1.35
C ILE A 111 -1.25 -0.23 0.35
N LEU A 112 -1.16 -1.56 0.19
CA LEU A 112 -2.11 -2.33 -0.59
C LEU A 112 -3.23 -2.87 0.32
N LEU A 113 -4.47 -2.62 -0.08
CA LEU A 113 -5.68 -3.22 0.47
C LEU A 113 -6.19 -4.27 -0.52
N LYS A 114 -5.88 -5.55 -0.28
CA LYS A 114 -6.32 -6.65 -1.13
C LYS A 114 -7.61 -7.25 -0.57
N GLN A 115 -8.69 -7.17 -1.33
CA GLN A 115 -9.96 -7.76 -0.93
C GLN A 115 -9.84 -9.29 -0.87
N VAL A 116 -10.18 -9.87 0.26
CA VAL A 116 -10.15 -11.34 0.48
C VAL A 116 -11.54 -11.91 0.67
N LYS A 117 -12.54 -11.06 0.94
CA LYS A 117 -13.94 -11.45 1.06
C LYS A 117 -14.85 -10.45 0.35
N PRO A 118 -15.80 -10.90 -0.46
CA PRO A 118 -16.68 -10.03 -1.21
C PRO A 118 -17.81 -9.44 -0.34
N LYS A 119 -18.61 -8.54 -0.94
CA LYS A 119 -19.87 -8.06 -0.34
C LYS A 119 -20.79 -9.24 -0.01
N PRO A 120 -21.68 -9.12 1.03
CA PRO A 120 -22.07 -7.88 1.71
C PRO A 120 -21.15 -7.44 2.86
N ARG A 121 -20.18 -8.26 3.26
CA ARG A 121 -19.24 -7.94 4.36
C ARG A 121 -17.81 -8.07 3.86
N PRO A 122 -17.33 -7.10 3.09
CA PRO A 122 -15.98 -7.19 2.53
C PRO A 122 -14.93 -7.11 3.61
N GLU A 123 -13.88 -7.92 3.42
CA GLU A 123 -12.70 -7.95 4.26
C GLU A 123 -11.46 -7.82 3.37
N TYR A 124 -10.43 -7.22 3.93
CA TYR A 124 -9.21 -6.91 3.21
C TYR A 124 -7.98 -7.42 3.96
N MET A 125 -7.09 -8.01 3.21
CA MET A 125 -5.72 -8.21 3.65
C MET A 125 -4.92 -6.94 3.33
N VAL A 126 -4.08 -6.52 4.27
CA VAL A 126 -3.23 -5.36 4.09
C VAL A 126 -1.79 -5.78 3.89
N VAL A 127 -1.18 -5.31 2.80
CA VAL A 127 0.24 -5.49 2.52
C VAL A 127 0.92 -4.13 2.52
N ALA A 128 1.87 -3.94 3.42
CA ALA A 128 2.60 -2.70 3.59
C ALA A 128 3.88 -2.93 4.42
N PRO A 129 4.92 -2.13 4.17
CA PRO A 129 5.04 -1.13 3.12
C PRO A 129 5.29 -1.78 1.74
N LEU A 130 4.76 -1.17 0.69
CA LEU A 130 5.09 -1.50 -0.70
C LEU A 130 5.74 -0.30 -1.38
N TYR A 131 6.72 -0.56 -2.23
CA TYR A 131 7.43 0.46 -3.00
C TYR A 131 7.21 0.23 -4.49
N VAL A 132 6.97 1.30 -5.23
CA VAL A 132 6.93 1.24 -6.69
C VAL A 132 8.35 1.18 -7.20
N GLU A 133 8.74 0.07 -7.82
CA GLU A 133 10.09 -0.14 -8.36
C GLU A 133 10.20 0.20 -9.84
N GLY A 134 9.09 0.07 -10.56
CA GLY A 134 9.05 0.32 -11.99
C GLY A 134 7.64 0.42 -12.54
N PHE A 135 7.56 0.74 -13.83
CA PHE A 135 6.31 0.76 -14.58
C PHE A 135 6.52 0.45 -16.05
N ASP A 136 5.51 -0.11 -16.68
CA ASP A 136 5.43 -0.37 -18.11
C ASP A 136 4.23 0.37 -18.69
N ASP A 137 4.49 1.43 -19.46
CA ASP A 137 3.44 2.25 -20.07
C ASP A 137 2.72 1.53 -21.23
N GLN A 138 3.36 0.54 -21.86
CA GLN A 138 2.74 -0.25 -22.93
C GLN A 138 1.72 -1.24 -22.35
N ARG A 139 2.11 -1.94 -21.29
CA ARG A 139 1.24 -2.87 -20.56
C ARG A 139 0.32 -2.15 -19.59
N ARG A 140 0.58 -0.88 -19.29
CA ARG A 140 -0.12 -0.08 -18.29
C ARG A 140 -0.09 -0.72 -16.91
N GLN A 141 1.09 -1.05 -16.43
CA GLN A 141 1.29 -1.83 -15.22
C GLN A 141 2.46 -1.30 -14.40
N PHE A 142 2.27 -1.29 -13.08
CA PHE A 142 3.32 -1.01 -12.10
C PHE A 142 3.92 -2.32 -11.58
N THR A 143 5.18 -2.25 -11.22
CA THR A 143 5.89 -3.27 -10.44
C THR A 143 6.10 -2.72 -9.04
N LEU A 144 5.59 -3.42 -8.02
CA LEU A 144 5.74 -3.05 -6.61
C LEU A 144 6.46 -4.17 -5.86
N SER A 145 7.20 -3.81 -4.82
CA SER A 145 7.95 -4.74 -4.00
C SER A 145 7.92 -4.33 -2.53
N THR A 146 8.09 -5.31 -1.65
CA THR A 146 8.33 -5.09 -0.22
C THR A 146 9.78 -4.82 0.09
N ARG A 147 10.69 -5.01 -0.87
CA ARG A 147 12.12 -4.74 -0.71
C ARG A 147 12.36 -3.24 -0.81
N VAL A 148 13.02 -2.71 0.20
CA VAL A 148 13.62 -1.39 0.12
C VAL A 148 15.02 -1.61 -0.43
N ASP A 149 15.29 -1.15 -1.64
CA ASP A 149 16.66 -1.06 -2.12
C ASP A 149 17.34 0.09 -1.36
N LEU A 150 18.08 -0.28 -0.31
CA LEU A 150 18.73 0.64 0.63
C LEU A 150 19.99 1.30 0.04
N THR A 151 20.06 1.48 -1.26
CA THR A 151 21.09 2.37 -1.81
C THR A 151 20.85 3.76 -1.23
N PRO A 152 21.82 4.32 -0.47
CA PRO A 152 21.61 5.58 0.22
C PRO A 152 21.41 6.69 -0.82
N ARG A 153 20.18 7.10 -1.03
CA ARG A 153 19.92 8.43 -1.58
C ARG A 153 20.32 9.41 -0.48
N THR A 154 21.15 10.35 -0.85
CA THR A 154 21.86 11.31 0.00
C THR A 154 20.97 12.27 0.80
N ASP A 155 19.72 11.94 1.05
CA ASP A 155 18.82 12.77 1.85
C ASP A 155 18.65 12.16 3.24
N THR A 156 19.23 12.82 4.24
CA THR A 156 19.23 12.40 5.65
C THR A 156 17.79 12.24 6.21
N GLN A 157 16.81 12.97 5.70
CA GLN A 157 15.41 12.88 6.12
C GLN A 157 14.74 11.59 5.59
N ALA A 158 14.97 11.22 4.34
CA ALA A 158 14.45 9.98 3.78
C ALA A 158 15.01 8.76 4.53
N ALA A 159 16.27 8.80 4.95
CA ALA A 159 16.89 7.75 5.74
C ALA A 159 16.26 7.59 7.14
N VAL A 160 15.84 8.68 7.78
CA VAL A 160 15.16 8.64 9.09
C VAL A 160 13.77 8.02 8.94
N VAL A 161 12.99 8.45 7.95
CA VAL A 161 11.65 7.90 7.68
C VAL A 161 11.72 6.40 7.32
N LEU A 162 12.70 6.00 6.49
CA LEU A 162 12.94 4.59 6.16
C LEU A 162 13.28 3.76 7.41
N ARG A 163 14.09 4.28 8.33
CA ARG A 163 14.39 3.61 9.61
C ARG A 163 13.16 3.45 10.49
N GLU A 164 12.30 4.46 10.57
CA GLU A 164 11.05 4.37 11.33
C GLU A 164 10.06 3.38 10.68
N ILE A 165 9.97 3.36 9.36
CA ILE A 165 9.19 2.37 8.61
C ILE A 165 9.74 0.97 8.86
N GLN A 166 11.04 0.74 8.77
CA GLN A 166 11.67 -0.55 9.04
C GLN A 166 11.49 -0.99 10.50
N LYS A 167 11.58 -0.08 11.45
CA LYS A 167 11.36 -0.35 12.87
C LYS A 167 9.89 -0.72 13.15
N ALA A 168 8.94 -0.07 12.47
CA ALA A 168 7.52 -0.38 12.58
C ALA A 168 7.15 -1.73 11.92
N TYR A 169 7.91 -2.15 10.92
CA TYR A 169 7.57 -3.29 10.06
C TYR A 169 8.69 -4.32 9.91
N GLY A 170 9.48 -4.67 10.77
CA GLY A 170 10.57 -5.64 10.62
C GLY A 170 10.44 -6.54 9.36
N GLU A 171 11.49 -6.65 8.57
CA GLU A 171 11.54 -7.28 7.23
C GLU A 171 10.87 -8.67 7.15
N THR A 172 10.98 -9.45 8.22
CA THR A 172 10.47 -10.83 8.30
C THR A 172 8.95 -10.91 8.24
N THR A 173 8.24 -9.90 8.76
CA THR A 173 6.77 -9.95 8.86
C THR A 173 6.08 -9.76 7.51
N VAL A 174 6.68 -8.99 6.62
CA VAL A 174 6.10 -8.69 5.29
C VAL A 174 6.29 -9.87 4.33
N GLN A 175 7.46 -10.50 4.33
CA GLN A 175 7.74 -11.70 3.52
C GLN A 175 6.82 -12.87 3.87
N THR A 176 6.68 -13.18 5.14
CA THR A 176 5.83 -14.29 5.61
C THR A 176 4.36 -14.10 5.21
N ARG A 177 3.89 -12.86 5.13
CA ARG A 177 2.48 -12.55 4.83
C ARG A 177 2.14 -12.55 3.34
N LEU A 178 3.07 -12.20 2.47
CA LEU A 178 2.90 -12.41 1.03
C LEU A 178 2.77 -13.90 0.71
N HIS A 179 3.60 -14.74 1.32
CA HIS A 179 3.51 -16.19 1.21
C HIS A 179 2.17 -16.75 1.73
N GLN A 180 1.71 -16.33 2.89
CA GLN A 180 0.43 -16.81 3.45
C GLN A 180 -0.78 -16.39 2.60
N ALA A 181 -0.73 -15.22 1.96
CA ALA A 181 -1.77 -14.78 1.04
C ALA A 181 -1.85 -15.66 -0.22
N TYR A 182 -0.72 -16.16 -0.68
CA TYR A 182 -0.62 -17.06 -1.83
C TYR A 182 -1.20 -18.43 -1.50
N PHE A 183 -0.80 -19.06 -0.39
CA PHE A 183 -1.26 -20.38 0.04
C PHE A 183 -2.76 -20.44 0.30
N ARG A 184 -3.39 -19.39 0.81
CA ARG A 184 -4.84 -19.38 1.03
C ARG A 184 -5.66 -19.34 -0.24
N ARG A 185 -5.12 -18.82 -1.33
CA ARG A 185 -5.79 -18.81 -2.64
C ARG A 185 -5.89 -20.22 -3.22
N ASP A 186 -4.85 -21.03 -3.05
CA ASP A 186 -4.79 -22.40 -3.61
C ASP A 186 -5.55 -23.43 -2.77
N VAL A 187 -5.84 -23.14 -1.52
CA VAL A 187 -6.60 -24.05 -0.61
C VAL A 187 -8.11 -23.83 -0.69
N LEU A 188 -8.58 -22.67 -1.22
CA LEU A 188 -9.99 -22.33 -1.36
C LEU A 188 -10.51 -22.41 -2.81
N ALA A 189 -9.69 -22.86 -3.73
CA ALA A 189 -10.06 -23.25 -5.09
C ALA A 189 -10.28 -24.75 -5.15
#